data_c988199567afcf7ef97fd481a15b7bb3
#
_entry.id   c988199567afcf7ef97fd481a15b7bb3
#
_cell.length_a   1.000
_cell.length_b   1.000
_cell.length_c   1.000
_cell.angle_alpha   90.00
_cell.angle_beta   90.00
_cell.angle_gamma   90.00
#
_symmetry.space_group_name_H-M   'P 1'
#
loop_
_entity.id
_entity.type
_entity.pdbx_description
1 polymer ?
#
loop_
_entity_poly.entity_id
_entity_poly.type
_entity_poly.pdbx_seq_one_letter_code
_entity_poly.pdbx_strand_id
1 'polypeptide(L)'
;ENIQPRFQANIHKEFFTEQDLSKSTRQAIRTARNKGIQVQFGGTELLGDFASLMKKTEARKSIHLRGKDYYEKLLTTYQGQSYITLSTLDLAERKISLTKDLEKNKAEAEKFTEKTKPGKVENNQKEKERIEEELQFLEQHLQAGRQIVPLSGTLTLEFGGTSENVYAGMDEEFRRYQPAILTWYETAQHAFDHGASWQNMGGIENSLDGGLYHFKSKFNPVIEEFVGEFNLPTSPLYPLVNKVYKIRKKLRSK
;
A
#
# COMPACT_ATOMS: atom_id res chain seq x y z
N GLU A 1 -10.50 -2.88 -27.72
CA GLU A 1 -9.27 -2.73 -26.92
C GLU A 1 -9.68 -2.20 -25.55
N ASN A 2 -9.39 -2.95 -24.50
CA ASN A 2 -9.75 -2.54 -23.15
C ASN A 2 -8.81 -1.42 -22.66
N ILE A 3 -9.38 -0.36 -22.06
CA ILE A 3 -8.63 0.71 -21.42
C ILE A 3 -8.25 0.28 -20.01
N GLN A 4 -9.15 -0.41 -19.32
CA GLN A 4 -8.93 -0.97 -17.99
C GLN A 4 -8.50 -2.45 -18.07
N PRO A 5 -7.68 -2.93 -17.12
CA PRO A 5 -7.37 -4.34 -17.01
C PRO A 5 -8.64 -5.18 -16.82
N ARG A 6 -8.75 -6.28 -17.56
CA ARG A 6 -9.90 -7.20 -17.45
C ARG A 6 -9.82 -8.07 -16.18
N PHE A 7 -8.62 -8.43 -15.78
CA PHE A 7 -8.43 -9.23 -14.57
C PHE A 7 -8.41 -8.31 -13.35
N GLN A 8 -9.29 -8.56 -12.41
CA GLN A 8 -9.46 -7.82 -11.17
C GLN A 8 -9.20 -8.75 -9.99
N ALA A 9 -8.56 -8.21 -8.95
CA ALA A 9 -8.31 -8.95 -7.72
C ALA A 9 -9.36 -8.53 -6.67
N ASN A 10 -10.29 -9.45 -6.35
CA ASN A 10 -11.39 -9.20 -5.44
C ASN A 10 -11.23 -10.00 -4.15
N ILE A 11 -11.34 -9.33 -3.00
CA ILE A 11 -11.36 -9.96 -1.69
C ILE A 11 -12.83 -10.08 -1.25
N HIS A 12 -13.25 -11.26 -0.83
CA HIS A 12 -14.60 -11.51 -0.31
C HIS A 12 -14.56 -11.64 1.21
N LYS A 13 -15.49 -10.96 1.89
CA LYS A 13 -15.56 -10.88 3.36
C LYS A 13 -15.56 -12.26 4.03
N GLU A 14 -16.29 -13.21 3.47
CA GLU A 14 -16.45 -14.57 4.01
C GLU A 14 -15.15 -15.39 4.03
N PHE A 15 -14.16 -15.01 3.20
CA PHE A 15 -12.86 -15.69 3.07
C PHE A 15 -11.69 -14.80 3.48
N PHE A 16 -11.94 -13.68 4.17
CA PHE A 16 -10.91 -12.71 4.54
C PHE A 16 -10.82 -12.53 6.05
N THR A 17 -10.10 -13.44 6.67
CA THR A 17 -9.63 -13.29 8.05
C THR A 17 -8.10 -13.26 8.07
N GLU A 18 -7.49 -12.77 9.17
CA GLU A 18 -6.03 -12.80 9.27
C GLU A 18 -5.49 -14.25 9.17
N GLN A 19 -6.27 -15.26 9.54
CA GLN A 19 -5.88 -16.66 9.48
C GLN A 19 -5.85 -17.22 8.06
N ASP A 20 -6.66 -16.69 7.16
CA ASP A 20 -6.71 -17.08 5.74
C ASP A 20 -5.51 -16.56 4.95
N LEU A 21 -4.82 -15.55 5.50
CA LEU A 21 -3.63 -14.99 4.87
C LEU A 21 -2.41 -15.90 5.03
N SER A 22 -1.50 -15.85 4.07
CA SER A 22 -0.24 -16.59 4.15
C SER A 22 0.56 -16.22 5.40
N LYS A 23 1.39 -17.16 5.88
CA LYS A 23 2.29 -16.90 7.02
C LYS A 23 3.16 -15.67 6.81
N SER A 24 3.66 -15.46 5.61
CA SER A 24 4.50 -14.30 5.28
C SER A 24 3.71 -12.98 5.33
N THR A 25 2.46 -12.97 4.87
CA THR A 25 1.59 -11.79 4.94
C THR A 25 1.24 -11.44 6.38
N ARG A 26 0.85 -12.43 7.19
CA ARG A 26 0.62 -12.23 8.63
C ARG A 26 1.85 -11.69 9.34
N GLN A 27 3.03 -12.22 9.00
CA GLN A 27 4.29 -11.71 9.57
C GLN A 27 4.55 -10.25 9.15
N ALA A 28 4.25 -9.87 7.91
CA ALA A 28 4.41 -8.49 7.43
C ALA A 28 3.46 -7.53 8.17
N ILE A 29 2.19 -7.91 8.35
CA ILE A 29 1.20 -7.15 9.14
C ILE A 29 1.69 -6.96 10.58
N ARG A 30 2.12 -8.03 11.23
CA ARG A 30 2.66 -7.99 12.60
C ARG A 30 3.91 -7.12 12.67
N THR A 31 4.81 -7.21 11.69
CA THR A 31 6.01 -6.37 11.64
C THR A 31 5.65 -4.90 11.55
N ALA A 32 4.69 -4.53 10.70
CA ALA A 32 4.24 -3.15 10.56
C ALA A 32 3.65 -2.61 11.88
N ARG A 33 2.76 -3.38 12.50
CA ARG A 33 2.16 -3.02 13.81
C ARG A 33 3.21 -2.90 14.92
N ASN A 34 4.13 -3.85 15.02
CA ASN A 34 5.20 -3.85 16.03
C ASN A 34 6.20 -2.70 15.84
N LYS A 35 6.35 -2.20 14.62
CA LYS A 35 7.18 -1.02 14.34
C LYS A 35 6.48 0.30 14.65
N GLY A 36 5.24 0.27 15.12
CA GLY A 36 4.48 1.45 15.56
C GLY A 36 3.77 2.19 14.44
N ILE A 37 3.51 1.54 13.29
CA ILE A 37 2.70 2.15 12.23
C ILE A 37 1.27 2.33 12.75
N GLN A 38 0.76 3.55 12.64
CA GLN A 38 -0.62 3.92 12.92
C GLN A 38 -1.40 3.99 11.62
N VAL A 39 -2.66 3.54 11.64
CA VAL A 39 -3.56 3.61 10.48
C VAL A 39 -4.74 4.49 10.83
N GLN A 40 -5.06 5.42 9.93
CA GLN A 40 -6.16 6.37 10.06
C GLN A 40 -7.08 6.25 8.86
N PHE A 41 -8.37 6.48 9.10
CA PHE A 41 -9.40 6.57 8.08
C PHE A 41 -9.99 7.97 8.13
N GLY A 42 -10.14 8.61 6.96
CA GLY A 42 -10.65 9.97 6.93
C GLY A 42 -10.92 10.46 5.51
N GLY A 43 -11.24 11.73 5.39
CA GLY A 43 -11.61 12.39 4.15
C GLY A 43 -10.55 13.38 3.65
N THR A 44 -11.01 14.62 3.42
CA THR A 44 -10.17 15.69 2.86
C THR A 44 -9.05 16.15 3.79
N GLU A 45 -9.16 15.90 5.10
CA GLU A 45 -8.11 16.20 6.07
C GLU A 45 -6.84 15.35 5.86
N LEU A 46 -6.96 14.15 5.31
CA LEU A 46 -5.83 13.26 4.97
C LEU A 46 -5.32 13.48 3.54
N LEU A 47 -6.00 14.31 2.75
CA LEU A 47 -5.72 14.48 1.32
C LEU A 47 -4.32 15.02 1.03
N GLY A 48 -3.78 15.89 1.89
CA GLY A 48 -2.44 16.45 1.72
C GLY A 48 -1.36 15.37 1.70
N ASP A 49 -1.36 14.52 2.70
CA ASP A 49 -0.43 13.41 2.86
C ASP A 49 -0.63 12.34 1.78
N PHE A 50 -1.87 11.99 1.50
CA PHE A 50 -2.18 11.05 0.42
C PHE A 50 -1.67 11.55 -0.95
N ALA A 51 -1.91 12.81 -1.30
CA ALA A 51 -1.43 13.39 -2.55
C ALA A 51 0.10 13.41 -2.64
N SER A 52 0.80 13.58 -1.51
CA SER A 52 2.26 13.49 -1.48
C SER A 52 2.76 12.08 -1.79
N LEU A 53 2.10 11.03 -1.24
CA LEU A 53 2.39 9.64 -1.55
C LEU A 53 2.13 9.28 -3.01
N MET A 54 1.06 9.85 -3.59
CA MET A 54 0.76 9.67 -5.02
C MET A 54 1.84 10.28 -5.91
N LYS A 55 2.36 11.48 -5.58
CA LYS A 55 3.50 12.09 -6.29
C LYS A 55 4.77 11.24 -6.21
N LYS A 56 5.09 10.67 -5.05
CA LYS A 56 6.23 9.75 -4.89
C LYS A 56 6.03 8.49 -5.75
N THR A 57 4.82 7.96 -5.80
CA THR A 57 4.47 6.80 -6.63
C THR A 57 4.57 7.12 -8.12
N GLU A 58 4.11 8.29 -8.55
CA GLU A 58 4.21 8.80 -9.92
C GLU A 58 5.68 8.88 -10.37
N ALA A 59 6.51 9.53 -9.56
CA ALA A 59 7.94 9.67 -9.83
C ALA A 59 8.64 8.31 -9.94
N ARG A 60 8.39 7.39 -9.00
CA ARG A 60 8.99 6.05 -8.98
C ARG A 60 8.61 5.20 -10.18
N LYS A 61 7.34 5.26 -10.60
CA LYS A 61 6.83 4.44 -11.72
C LYS A 61 6.99 5.11 -13.08
N SER A 62 7.46 6.37 -13.13
CA SER A 62 7.55 7.17 -14.36
C SER A 62 6.22 7.20 -15.14
N ILE A 63 5.11 7.32 -14.44
CA ILE A 63 3.75 7.40 -15.00
C ILE A 63 3.15 8.76 -14.65
N HIS A 64 2.09 9.14 -15.32
CA HIS A 64 1.33 10.34 -14.98
C HIS A 64 0.03 9.97 -14.25
N LEU A 65 -0.10 10.40 -12.99
CA LEU A 65 -1.26 10.18 -12.17
C LEU A 65 -2.12 11.45 -12.05
N ARG A 66 -3.27 11.33 -11.41
CA ARG A 66 -4.15 12.48 -11.15
C ARG A 66 -3.56 13.36 -10.05
N GLY A 67 -3.88 14.66 -10.10
CA GLY A 67 -3.48 15.63 -9.08
C GLY A 67 -4.40 15.64 -7.86
N LYS A 68 -3.99 16.40 -6.83
CA LYS A 68 -4.72 16.57 -5.57
C LYS A 68 -6.19 16.98 -5.78
N ASP A 69 -6.45 17.94 -6.69
CA ASP A 69 -7.80 18.46 -6.96
C ASP A 69 -8.76 17.38 -7.48
N TYR A 70 -8.22 16.40 -8.21
CA TYR A 70 -9.03 15.27 -8.67
C TYR A 70 -9.42 14.34 -7.52
N TYR A 71 -8.49 14.05 -6.60
CA TYR A 71 -8.79 13.25 -5.41
C TYR A 71 -9.77 13.95 -4.47
N GLU A 72 -9.61 15.27 -4.30
CA GLU A 72 -10.56 16.09 -3.55
C GLU A 72 -11.96 16.03 -4.15
N LYS A 73 -12.06 16.14 -5.48
CA LYS A 73 -13.34 16.00 -6.18
C LYS A 73 -13.98 14.63 -5.96
N LEU A 74 -13.21 13.54 -5.93
CA LEU A 74 -13.76 12.23 -5.61
C LEU A 74 -14.32 12.19 -4.20
N LEU A 75 -13.55 12.64 -3.21
CA LEU A 75 -13.97 12.65 -1.80
C LEU A 75 -15.22 13.50 -1.56
N THR A 76 -15.32 14.66 -2.22
CA THR A 76 -16.47 15.55 -2.06
C THR A 76 -17.70 15.08 -2.85
N THR A 77 -17.52 14.48 -4.04
CA THR A 77 -18.62 13.97 -4.85
C THR A 77 -19.26 12.74 -4.21
N TYR A 78 -18.44 11.87 -3.62
CA TYR A 78 -18.87 10.63 -2.96
C TYR A 78 -18.78 10.73 -1.43
N GLN A 79 -19.15 11.87 -0.88
CA GLN A 79 -19.14 12.11 0.56
C GLN A 79 -19.98 11.05 1.30
N GLY A 80 -19.39 10.43 2.33
CA GLY A 80 -20.00 9.31 3.06
C GLY A 80 -19.88 7.95 2.36
N GLN A 81 -19.34 7.93 1.13
CA GLN A 81 -19.09 6.72 0.34
C GLN A 81 -17.63 6.67 -0.17
N SER A 82 -16.79 7.55 0.34
CA SER A 82 -15.37 7.60 -0.01
C SER A 82 -14.53 7.96 1.19
N TYR A 83 -13.32 7.40 1.25
CA TYR A 83 -12.38 7.69 2.32
C TYR A 83 -10.93 7.43 1.88
N ILE A 84 -10.01 8.02 2.61
CA ILE A 84 -8.59 7.71 2.55
C ILE A 84 -8.24 6.84 3.76
N THR A 85 -7.56 5.72 3.51
CA THR A 85 -6.79 5.01 4.53
C THR A 85 -5.36 5.50 4.46
N LEU A 86 -4.80 5.97 5.57
CA LEU A 86 -3.43 6.49 5.64
C LEU A 86 -2.66 5.80 6.75
N SER A 87 -1.51 5.23 6.41
CA SER A 87 -0.55 4.71 7.39
C SER A 87 0.55 5.73 7.63
N THR A 88 0.82 6.02 8.91
CA THR A 88 1.85 6.96 9.35
C THR A 88 2.79 6.32 10.35
N LEU A 89 3.96 6.92 10.54
CA LEU A 89 4.94 6.53 11.55
C LEU A 89 5.44 7.77 12.28
N ASP A 90 5.38 7.77 13.61
CA ASP A 90 6.10 8.71 14.44
C ASP A 90 7.56 8.23 14.58
N LEU A 91 8.48 9.00 13.98
CA LEU A 91 9.90 8.66 13.93
C LEU A 91 10.57 8.77 15.31
N ALA A 92 10.12 9.71 16.14
CA ALA A 92 10.67 9.90 17.48
C ALA A 92 10.25 8.75 18.41
N GLU A 93 8.98 8.36 18.40
CA GLU A 93 8.50 7.20 19.16
C GLU A 93 9.18 5.90 18.70
N ARG A 94 9.35 5.71 17.39
CA ARG A 94 10.06 4.56 16.85
C ARG A 94 11.53 4.54 17.28
N LYS A 95 12.21 5.68 17.27
CA LYS A 95 13.60 5.82 17.76
C LYS A 95 13.70 5.43 19.24
N ILE A 96 12.77 5.90 20.08
CA ILE A 96 12.73 5.54 21.50
C ILE A 96 12.57 4.02 21.67
N SER A 97 11.66 3.40 20.93
CA SER A 97 11.45 1.96 20.96
C SER A 97 12.71 1.18 20.58
N LEU A 98 13.37 1.57 19.49
CA LEU A 98 14.61 0.93 19.03
C LEU A 98 15.77 1.11 20.00
N THR A 99 15.88 2.26 20.65
CA THR A 99 16.91 2.48 21.68
C THR A 99 16.74 1.51 22.83
N LYS A 100 15.51 1.30 23.31
CA LYS A 100 15.21 0.29 24.32
C LYS A 100 15.55 -1.15 23.88
N ASP A 101 15.28 -1.45 22.60
CA ASP A 101 15.60 -2.78 22.05
C ASP A 101 17.13 -2.97 21.92
N LEU A 102 17.88 -1.90 21.59
CA LEU A 102 19.34 -1.93 21.58
C LEU A 102 19.93 -2.15 22.97
N GLU A 103 19.36 -1.49 23.99
CA GLU A 103 19.78 -1.70 25.39
C GLU A 103 19.55 -3.14 25.84
N LYS A 104 18.39 -3.73 25.51
CA LYS A 104 18.11 -5.15 25.81
C LYS A 104 19.07 -6.09 25.08
N ASN A 105 19.37 -5.80 23.82
CA ASN A 105 20.31 -6.59 23.01
C ASN A 105 21.71 -6.57 23.63
N LYS A 106 22.19 -5.39 24.06
CA LYS A 106 23.48 -5.23 24.73
C LYS A 106 23.51 -5.99 26.06
N ALA A 107 22.47 -5.84 26.90
CA ALA A 107 22.36 -6.54 28.16
C ALA A 107 22.26 -8.08 28.01
N GLU A 108 21.74 -8.56 26.87
CA GLU A 108 21.80 -9.98 26.54
C GLU A 108 23.22 -10.42 26.14
N ALA A 109 23.94 -9.62 25.37
CA ALA A 109 25.31 -9.90 24.97
C ALA A 109 26.26 -9.99 26.18
N GLU A 110 26.08 -9.16 27.20
CA GLU A 110 26.89 -9.19 28.44
C GLU A 110 26.77 -10.54 29.23
N LYS A 111 25.68 -11.28 28.99
CA LYS A 111 25.44 -12.60 29.61
C LYS A 111 26.09 -13.75 28.84
N PHE A 112 26.70 -13.49 27.69
CA PHE A 112 27.33 -14.51 26.90
C PHE A 112 28.65 -14.97 27.54
N THR A 113 28.88 -16.25 27.48
CA THR A 113 30.08 -16.92 27.99
C THR A 113 30.67 -17.80 26.93
N GLU A 114 31.82 -18.37 27.15
CA GLU A 114 32.46 -19.35 26.23
C GLU A 114 31.55 -20.56 25.91
N LYS A 115 30.57 -20.85 26.79
CA LYS A 115 29.57 -21.92 26.58
C LYS A 115 28.38 -21.49 25.75
N THR A 116 28.28 -20.21 25.37
CA THR A 116 27.17 -19.71 24.56
C THR A 116 27.30 -20.22 23.13
N LYS A 117 26.18 -20.74 22.59
CA LYS A 117 26.16 -21.28 21.21
C LYS A 117 26.57 -20.19 20.22
N PRO A 118 27.51 -20.43 19.29
CA PRO A 118 27.99 -19.44 18.34
C PRO A 118 26.86 -18.76 17.55
N GLY A 119 25.84 -19.52 17.10
CA GLY A 119 24.69 -18.97 16.38
C GLY A 119 23.86 -17.99 17.20
N LYS A 120 23.85 -18.10 18.55
CA LYS A 120 23.17 -17.11 19.40
C LYS A 120 23.93 -15.78 19.44
N VAL A 121 25.24 -15.85 19.53
CA VAL A 121 26.14 -14.69 19.51
C VAL A 121 26.01 -13.97 18.16
N GLU A 122 26.08 -14.73 17.06
CA GLU A 122 25.94 -14.18 15.71
C GLU A 122 24.56 -13.51 15.49
N ASN A 123 23.47 -14.15 15.92
CA ASN A 123 22.14 -13.57 15.80
C ASN A 123 21.97 -12.30 16.62
N ASN A 124 22.54 -12.24 17.83
CA ASN A 124 22.53 -11.04 18.64
C ASN A 124 23.30 -9.90 17.98
N GLN A 125 24.47 -10.18 17.39
CA GLN A 125 25.26 -9.20 16.67
C GLN A 125 24.53 -8.69 15.42
N LYS A 126 23.93 -9.56 14.61
CA LYS A 126 23.13 -9.17 13.44
C LYS A 126 21.94 -8.30 13.83
N GLU A 127 21.29 -8.63 14.93
CA GLU A 127 20.17 -7.83 15.43
C GLU A 127 20.62 -6.45 15.89
N LYS A 128 21.78 -6.37 16.58
CA LYS A 128 22.38 -5.08 16.95
C LYS A 128 22.64 -4.20 15.74
N GLU A 129 23.33 -4.74 14.74
CA GLU A 129 23.64 -4.02 13.49
C GLU A 129 22.36 -3.51 12.80
N ARG A 130 21.34 -4.36 12.69
CA ARG A 130 20.03 -3.99 12.13
C ARG A 130 19.37 -2.85 12.88
N ILE A 131 19.43 -2.84 14.21
CA ILE A 131 18.87 -1.77 15.05
C ILE A 131 19.66 -0.47 14.86
N GLU A 132 20.98 -0.54 14.86
CA GLU A 132 21.85 0.63 14.69
C GLU A 132 21.67 1.28 13.31
N GLU A 133 21.54 0.49 12.24
CA GLU A 133 21.21 0.97 10.90
C GLU A 133 19.81 1.65 10.86
N GLU A 134 18.82 1.06 11.52
CA GLU A 134 17.48 1.65 11.57
C GLU A 134 17.49 2.96 12.38
N LEU A 135 18.22 3.02 13.50
CA LEU A 135 18.40 4.25 14.29
C LEU A 135 19.05 5.38 13.46
N GLN A 136 20.10 5.04 12.71
CA GLN A 136 20.75 6.01 11.82
C GLN A 136 19.81 6.55 10.75
N PHE A 137 19.02 5.67 10.14
CA PHE A 137 18.01 6.04 9.15
C PHE A 137 16.95 6.99 9.75
N LEU A 138 16.44 6.69 10.94
CA LEU A 138 15.47 7.57 11.60
C LEU A 138 16.07 8.93 11.97
N GLU A 139 17.31 8.93 12.45
CA GLU A 139 18.02 10.17 12.81
C GLU A 139 18.14 11.12 11.63
N GLN A 140 18.53 10.61 10.44
CA GLN A 140 18.61 11.42 9.22
C GLN A 140 17.28 12.10 8.88
N HIS A 141 16.16 11.38 9.02
CA HIS A 141 14.84 11.94 8.77
C HIS A 141 14.40 12.96 9.84
N LEU A 142 14.71 12.71 11.10
CA LEU A 142 14.41 13.63 12.20
C LEU A 142 15.21 14.94 12.06
N GLN A 143 16.49 14.85 11.68
CA GLN A 143 17.34 16.02 11.40
C GLN A 143 16.84 16.84 10.20
N ALA A 144 16.19 16.19 9.23
CA ALA A 144 15.49 16.85 8.13
C ALA A 144 14.13 17.47 8.54
N GLY A 145 13.79 17.47 9.85
CA GLY A 145 12.55 18.05 10.37
C GLY A 145 11.30 17.19 10.20
N ARG A 146 11.44 15.92 9.79
CA ARG A 146 10.31 14.98 9.66
C ARG A 146 10.03 14.34 11.02
N GLN A 147 8.81 14.45 11.52
CA GLN A 147 8.39 13.80 12.77
C GLN A 147 7.40 12.67 12.50
N ILE A 148 6.20 13.02 12.05
CA ILE A 148 5.18 12.05 11.63
C ILE A 148 5.23 11.99 10.11
N VAL A 149 5.47 10.80 9.57
CA VAL A 149 5.63 10.61 8.12
C VAL A 149 4.54 9.72 7.55
N PRO A 150 3.86 10.15 6.47
CA PRO A 150 2.95 9.28 5.74
C PRO A 150 3.75 8.22 4.98
N LEU A 151 3.36 6.96 5.13
CA LEU A 151 4.08 5.82 4.57
C LEU A 151 3.38 5.16 3.40
N SER A 152 2.07 4.99 3.52
CA SER A 152 1.21 4.36 2.50
C SER A 152 -0.22 4.83 2.68
N GLY A 153 -0.95 4.92 1.57
CA GLY A 153 -2.37 5.27 1.61
C GLY A 153 -3.13 4.69 0.43
N THR A 154 -4.44 4.50 0.64
CA THR A 154 -5.41 4.16 -0.40
C THR A 154 -6.52 5.20 -0.40
N LEU A 155 -7.10 5.49 -1.58
CA LEU A 155 -8.37 6.18 -1.72
C LEU A 155 -9.39 5.15 -2.19
N THR A 156 -10.45 4.99 -1.41
CA THR A 156 -11.46 3.95 -1.55
C THR A 156 -12.83 4.58 -1.82
N LEU A 157 -13.59 3.94 -2.70
CA LEU A 157 -15.00 4.25 -2.93
C LEU A 157 -15.85 3.05 -2.51
N GLU A 158 -17.02 3.31 -1.90
CA GLU A 158 -17.98 2.30 -1.50
C GLU A 158 -19.31 2.53 -2.20
N PHE A 159 -19.90 1.48 -2.74
CA PHE A 159 -21.19 1.55 -3.41
C PHE A 159 -21.88 0.18 -3.46
N GLY A 160 -23.17 0.13 -3.14
CA GLY A 160 -23.99 -1.07 -3.31
C GLY A 160 -23.48 -2.30 -2.55
N GLY A 161 -22.89 -2.13 -1.37
CA GLY A 161 -22.32 -3.22 -0.58
C GLY A 161 -20.96 -3.73 -1.10
N THR A 162 -20.30 -2.94 -1.93
CA THR A 162 -18.94 -3.21 -2.44
C THR A 162 -18.01 -2.06 -2.13
N SER A 163 -16.71 -2.33 -2.14
CA SER A 163 -15.65 -1.35 -1.94
C SER A 163 -14.59 -1.50 -3.03
N GLU A 164 -13.98 -0.39 -3.46
CA GLU A 164 -12.92 -0.41 -4.47
C GLU A 164 -11.77 0.54 -4.09
N ASN A 165 -10.54 0.03 -4.11
CA ASN A 165 -9.33 0.83 -4.00
C ASN A 165 -9.00 1.46 -5.36
N VAL A 166 -9.44 2.71 -5.55
CA VAL A 166 -9.29 3.43 -6.82
C VAL A 166 -7.86 3.92 -7.02
N TYR A 167 -7.21 4.36 -5.93
CA TYR A 167 -5.82 4.84 -5.93
C TYR A 167 -5.07 4.32 -4.71
N ALA A 168 -3.79 4.05 -4.90
CA ALA A 168 -2.89 3.68 -3.81
C ALA A 168 -1.48 4.22 -4.07
N GLY A 169 -0.86 4.74 -3.02
CA GLY A 169 0.50 5.25 -3.05
C GLY A 169 1.30 4.83 -1.82
N MET A 170 2.63 4.82 -1.95
CA MET A 170 3.51 4.57 -0.81
C MET A 170 4.84 5.31 -0.96
N ASP A 171 5.48 5.54 0.18
CA ASP A 171 6.87 5.99 0.27
C ASP A 171 7.80 4.76 0.26
N GLU A 172 8.55 4.59 -0.83
CA GLU A 172 9.45 3.45 -1.02
C GLU A 172 10.62 3.44 -0.02
N GLU A 173 11.03 4.60 0.50
CA GLU A 173 12.08 4.71 1.52
C GLU A 173 11.75 3.89 2.78
N PHE A 174 10.45 3.81 3.10
CA PHE A 174 9.95 3.08 4.27
C PHE A 174 9.43 1.67 3.97
N ARG A 175 9.73 1.11 2.79
CA ARG A 175 9.26 -0.23 2.39
C ARG A 175 9.56 -1.33 3.42
N ARG A 176 10.71 -1.26 4.11
CA ARG A 176 11.11 -2.21 5.16
C ARG A 176 10.16 -2.28 6.36
N TYR A 177 9.30 -1.28 6.53
CA TYR A 177 8.26 -1.25 7.56
C TYR A 177 6.99 -1.98 7.16
N GLN A 178 6.88 -2.47 5.92
CA GLN A 178 5.72 -3.16 5.35
C GLN A 178 4.42 -2.33 5.37
N PRO A 179 4.45 -0.99 5.17
CA PRO A 179 3.28 -0.15 5.36
C PRO A 179 2.16 -0.48 4.38
N ALA A 180 2.47 -0.78 3.11
CA ALA A 180 1.45 -1.07 2.10
C ALA A 180 0.65 -2.33 2.45
N ILE A 181 1.29 -3.36 3.01
CA ILE A 181 0.58 -4.58 3.42
C ILE A 181 -0.41 -4.27 4.53
N LEU A 182 0.01 -3.51 5.54
CA LEU A 182 -0.88 -3.12 6.64
C LEU A 182 -2.01 -2.21 6.14
N THR A 183 -1.70 -1.17 5.34
CA THR A 183 -2.71 -0.25 4.81
C THR A 183 -3.80 -0.98 4.04
N TRP A 184 -3.44 -1.87 3.12
CA TRP A 184 -4.40 -2.60 2.31
C TRP A 184 -5.22 -3.59 3.14
N TYR A 185 -4.59 -4.25 4.12
CA TYR A 185 -5.29 -5.13 5.05
C TYR A 185 -6.34 -4.36 5.87
N GLU A 186 -5.94 -3.25 6.49
CA GLU A 186 -6.83 -2.42 7.30
C GLU A 186 -7.94 -1.76 6.45
N THR A 187 -7.63 -1.38 5.19
CA THR A 187 -8.66 -0.87 4.27
C THR A 187 -9.74 -1.92 4.01
N ALA A 188 -9.36 -3.17 3.77
CA ALA A 188 -10.31 -4.25 3.53
C ALA A 188 -11.15 -4.55 4.80
N GLN A 189 -10.51 -4.61 5.98
CA GLN A 189 -11.23 -4.81 7.24
C GLN A 189 -12.24 -3.69 7.48
N HIS A 190 -11.82 -2.43 7.29
CA HIS A 190 -12.68 -1.27 7.44
C HIS A 190 -13.91 -1.35 6.51
N ALA A 191 -13.71 -1.66 5.22
CA ALA A 191 -14.81 -1.81 4.27
C ALA A 191 -15.80 -2.91 4.72
N PHE A 192 -15.29 -4.05 5.20
CA PHE A 192 -16.13 -5.15 5.67
C PHE A 192 -16.89 -4.84 6.95
N ASP A 193 -16.29 -4.07 7.85
CA ASP A 193 -16.94 -3.59 9.08
C ASP A 193 -18.06 -2.57 8.78
N HIS A 194 -17.93 -1.83 7.66
CA HIS A 194 -18.94 -0.90 7.16
C HIS A 194 -19.96 -1.53 6.21
N GLY A 195 -19.96 -2.86 6.06
CA GLY A 195 -21.02 -3.59 5.37
C GLY A 195 -20.72 -3.99 3.94
N ALA A 196 -19.51 -3.74 3.44
CA ALA A 196 -19.11 -4.31 2.17
C ALA A 196 -19.04 -5.84 2.25
N SER A 197 -19.52 -6.53 1.22
CA SER A 197 -19.41 -8.00 1.09
C SER A 197 -18.16 -8.40 0.32
N TRP A 198 -17.62 -7.52 -0.52
CA TRP A 198 -16.35 -7.72 -1.20
C TRP A 198 -15.65 -6.39 -1.50
N GLN A 199 -14.33 -6.46 -1.68
CA GLN A 199 -13.52 -5.31 -2.05
C GLN A 199 -12.70 -5.60 -3.30
N ASN A 200 -12.83 -4.72 -4.30
CA ASN A 200 -11.98 -4.70 -5.47
C ASN A 200 -10.65 -4.02 -5.14
N MET A 201 -9.57 -4.77 -5.25
CA MET A 201 -8.21 -4.23 -5.13
C MET A 201 -7.73 -3.58 -6.43
N GLY A 202 -8.56 -3.54 -7.47
CA GLY A 202 -8.23 -3.06 -8.82
C GLY A 202 -7.55 -4.09 -9.71
N GLY A 203 -7.26 -3.67 -10.95
CA GLY A 203 -6.73 -4.54 -11.99
C GLY A 203 -5.33 -5.09 -11.71
N ILE A 204 -5.08 -6.26 -12.27
CA ILE A 204 -3.75 -6.85 -12.38
C ILE A 204 -3.32 -6.92 -13.84
N GLU A 205 -2.09 -7.31 -14.09
CA GLU A 205 -1.58 -7.59 -15.43
C GLU A 205 -2.40 -8.74 -16.08
N ASN A 206 -2.37 -8.82 -17.42
CA ASN A 206 -3.03 -9.90 -18.15
C ASN A 206 -2.33 -11.28 -17.98
N SER A 207 -1.44 -11.37 -17.01
CA SER A 207 -0.71 -12.57 -16.63
C SER A 207 -0.64 -12.69 -15.11
N LEU A 208 -0.51 -13.92 -14.60
CA LEU A 208 -0.44 -14.18 -13.15
C LEU A 208 1.01 -14.19 -12.61
N ASP A 209 1.92 -13.49 -13.29
CA ASP A 209 3.35 -13.37 -12.92
C ASP A 209 3.80 -11.91 -12.77
N GLY A 210 2.89 -10.94 -12.93
CA GLY A 210 3.18 -9.51 -12.81
C GLY A 210 3.33 -9.03 -11.37
N GLY A 211 3.94 -7.85 -11.21
CA GLY A 211 4.21 -7.26 -9.90
C GLY A 211 2.95 -6.88 -9.12
N LEU A 212 1.88 -6.46 -9.83
CA LEU A 212 0.57 -6.18 -9.20
C LEU A 212 -0.08 -7.47 -8.71
N TYR A 213 -0.03 -8.53 -9.52
CA TYR A 213 -0.53 -9.84 -9.09
C TYR A 213 0.22 -10.34 -7.86
N HIS A 214 1.57 -10.32 -7.86
CA HIS A 214 2.37 -10.76 -6.71
C HIS A 214 2.11 -9.95 -5.43
N PHE A 215 1.79 -8.66 -5.56
CA PHE A 215 1.41 -7.86 -4.40
C PHE A 215 0.01 -8.23 -3.90
N LYS A 216 -0.98 -8.26 -4.80
CA LYS A 216 -2.39 -8.46 -4.44
C LYS A 216 -2.68 -9.89 -3.99
N SER A 217 -1.99 -10.90 -4.54
CA SER A 217 -2.11 -12.31 -4.14
C SER A 217 -1.81 -12.56 -2.66
N LYS A 218 -1.08 -11.65 -1.99
CA LYS A 218 -0.82 -11.72 -0.54
C LYS A 218 -2.09 -11.64 0.30
N PHE A 219 -3.16 -11.10 -0.24
CA PHE A 219 -4.45 -10.91 0.43
C PHE A 219 -5.47 -11.99 0.08
N ASN A 220 -5.02 -13.08 -0.55
CA ASN A 220 -5.88 -14.21 -0.94
C ASN A 220 -7.11 -13.80 -1.78
N PRO A 221 -6.96 -12.97 -2.84
CA PRO A 221 -8.07 -12.53 -3.66
C PRO A 221 -8.56 -13.65 -4.59
N VAL A 222 -9.82 -13.58 -4.96
CA VAL A 222 -10.33 -14.23 -6.16
C VAL A 222 -9.96 -13.36 -7.36
N ILE A 223 -9.38 -13.97 -8.40
CA ILE A 223 -9.08 -13.26 -9.65
C ILE A 223 -10.26 -13.45 -10.58
N GLU A 224 -10.94 -12.35 -10.90
CA GLU A 224 -12.11 -12.33 -11.76
C GLU A 224 -11.79 -11.68 -13.09
N GLU A 225 -12.25 -12.29 -14.17
CA GLU A 225 -12.14 -11.74 -15.52
C GLU A 225 -13.42 -10.99 -15.87
N PHE A 226 -13.36 -9.67 -15.94
CA PHE A 226 -14.47 -8.85 -16.37
C PHE A 226 -14.68 -8.95 -17.89
N VAL A 227 -15.92 -8.79 -18.33
CA VAL A 227 -16.29 -8.87 -19.76
C VAL A 227 -15.52 -7.91 -20.64
N GLY A 228 -14.93 -6.83 -20.07
CA GLY A 228 -14.18 -5.83 -20.81
C GLY A 228 -15.06 -4.72 -21.35
N GLU A 229 -14.50 -3.97 -22.30
CA GLU A 229 -15.13 -2.78 -22.87
C GLU A 229 -15.68 -3.07 -24.25
N PHE A 230 -16.85 -2.53 -24.54
CA PHE A 230 -17.51 -2.61 -25.82
C PHE A 230 -17.67 -1.21 -26.44
N ASN A 231 -17.40 -1.08 -27.72
CA ASN A 231 -17.64 0.15 -28.46
C ASN A 231 -18.91 0.00 -29.31
N LEU A 232 -19.88 0.87 -29.10
CA LEU A 232 -21.02 1.01 -29.99
C LEU A 232 -20.83 2.25 -30.87
N PRO A 233 -20.47 2.10 -32.14
CA PRO A 233 -20.34 3.23 -33.05
C PRO A 233 -21.69 3.91 -33.27
N THR A 234 -21.82 5.16 -32.85
CA THR A 234 -23.06 5.96 -33.02
C THR A 234 -22.97 6.97 -34.16
N SER A 235 -21.81 7.06 -34.85
CA SER A 235 -21.56 7.98 -35.94
C SER A 235 -20.77 7.30 -37.07
N PRO A 236 -21.06 7.59 -38.34
CA PRO A 236 -20.25 7.11 -39.46
C PRO A 236 -18.81 7.63 -39.46
N LEU A 237 -18.52 8.69 -38.68
CA LEU A 237 -17.17 9.22 -38.47
C LEU A 237 -16.34 8.43 -37.47
N TYR A 238 -16.93 7.48 -36.73
CA TYR A 238 -16.24 6.70 -35.70
C TYR A 238 -14.95 6.02 -36.19
N PRO A 239 -14.88 5.36 -37.36
CA PRO A 239 -13.65 4.72 -37.84
C PRO A 239 -12.50 5.73 -38.01
N LEU A 240 -12.77 6.92 -38.51
CA LEU A 240 -11.78 7.99 -38.68
C LEU A 240 -11.26 8.48 -37.32
N VAL A 241 -12.17 8.83 -36.39
CA VAL A 241 -11.84 9.28 -35.05
C VAL A 241 -11.03 8.23 -34.31
N ASN A 242 -11.43 6.95 -34.38
CA ASN A 242 -10.72 5.84 -33.73
C ASN A 242 -9.31 5.65 -34.30
N LYS A 243 -9.13 5.83 -35.62
CA LYS A 243 -7.81 5.79 -36.24
C LYS A 243 -6.89 6.90 -35.73
N VAL A 244 -7.40 8.12 -35.66
CA VAL A 244 -6.66 9.28 -35.13
C VAL A 244 -6.31 9.07 -33.64
N TYR A 245 -7.25 8.57 -32.85
CA TYR A 245 -7.02 8.24 -31.43
C TYR A 245 -5.90 7.19 -31.25
N LYS A 246 -5.92 6.13 -32.04
CA LYS A 246 -4.86 5.08 -32.01
C LYS A 246 -3.48 5.63 -32.37
N ILE A 247 -3.41 6.51 -33.39
CA ILE A 247 -2.15 7.18 -33.76
C ILE A 247 -1.64 8.05 -32.61
N ARG A 248 -2.52 8.88 -32.03
CA ARG A 248 -2.16 9.74 -30.88
C ARG A 248 -1.69 8.91 -29.67
N LYS A 249 -2.35 7.81 -29.36
CA LYS A 249 -1.94 6.88 -28.29
C LYS A 249 -0.53 6.34 -28.53
N LYS A 250 -0.25 5.89 -29.77
CA LYS A 250 1.07 5.39 -30.14
C LYS A 250 2.19 6.43 -30.08
N LEU A 251 1.88 7.70 -30.36
CA LEU A 251 2.84 8.80 -30.24
C LEU A 251 3.14 9.20 -28.80
N ARG A 252 2.19 8.98 -27.87
CA ARG A 252 2.36 9.27 -26.43
C ARG A 252 2.99 8.13 -25.65
N SER A 253 3.06 6.93 -26.21
CA SER A 253 3.67 5.75 -25.57
C SER A 253 5.16 5.56 -25.93
N LYS A 254 5.73 6.50 -26.69
CA LYS A 254 7.16 6.66 -26.93
C LYS A 254 7.68 7.79 -26.04
#